data_e698b735b9ea5c7e15be8ce1bedb33f1
#
_entry.id   e698b735b9ea5c7e15be8ce1bedb33f1
#
_cell.length_a   1.000
_cell.length_b   1.000
_cell.length_c   1.000
_cell.angle_alpha   90.00
_cell.angle_beta   90.00
_cell.angle_gamma   90.00
#
_symmetry.space_group_name_H-M   'P 1'
#
loop_
_entity.id
_entity.type
_entity.pdbx_description
1 polymer ?
#
loop_
_entity_poly.entity_id
_entity_poly.type
_entity_poly.pdbx_seq_one_letter_code
_entity_poly.pdbx_strand_id
1 'polypeptide(L)'
;MTELAVPSGWALWRRQTLAVARLELRKCFRGRRLIGITLLNLAPVVVLALTHVFPERELALYATATNLSQMYAVMFATFMLRAGIFFTAAALTIQLFRSEALEKTLHYYLLAPARRGIVVAGKFLAAAGASAAICCTAVLLSYLVLFAWLGDAMGRFMLEGPGLGHLLGYLGATALGCLGYAAVFALFGLLWRNPIVSGALLFGWESILFLLPPGLKLVSVLFYLEALLPYRPQVGPLAILAEPPPAVTSVLGMLAFTAIVLALAGWRARRMEISYSTD
;
A
#
# COMPACT_ATOMS: atom_id res chain seq x y z
N MET A 1 47.91 2.22 -11.19
CA MET A 1 46.87 1.17 -11.02
C MET A 1 46.16 1.50 -9.72
N THR A 2 45.02 2.18 -9.80
CA THR A 2 44.20 2.49 -8.64
C THR A 2 43.50 1.19 -8.19
N GLU A 3 43.86 0.66 -7.03
CA GLU A 3 43.19 -0.43 -6.37
C GLU A 3 41.70 -0.03 -6.21
N LEU A 4 40.82 -0.66 -6.98
CA LEU A 4 39.39 -0.58 -6.81
C LEU A 4 39.07 -1.22 -5.46
N ALA A 5 38.93 -0.40 -4.43
CA ALA A 5 38.50 -0.84 -3.10
C ALA A 5 37.23 -1.70 -3.22
N VAL A 6 37.34 -2.99 -2.95
CA VAL A 6 36.19 -3.91 -2.93
C VAL A 6 35.21 -3.41 -1.86
N PRO A 7 34.02 -2.96 -2.23
CA PRO A 7 33.09 -2.40 -1.26
C PRO A 7 32.75 -3.45 -0.21
N SER A 8 32.65 -3.04 1.07
CA SER A 8 32.24 -3.91 2.17
C SER A 8 30.94 -4.66 1.79
N GLY A 9 30.80 -5.91 2.20
CA GLY A 9 29.65 -6.75 1.81
C GLY A 9 28.30 -6.08 1.97
N TRP A 10 28.12 -5.21 3.00
CA TRP A 10 26.93 -4.41 3.24
C TRP A 10 26.72 -3.34 2.16
N ALA A 11 27.72 -2.60 1.77
CA ALA A 11 27.62 -1.57 0.73
C ALA A 11 27.31 -2.18 -0.64
N LEU A 12 27.86 -3.36 -0.93
CA LEU A 12 27.55 -4.12 -2.13
C LEU A 12 26.09 -4.57 -2.15
N TRP A 13 25.58 -5.10 -1.04
CA TRP A 13 24.17 -5.55 -0.92
C TRP A 13 23.19 -4.41 -1.12
N ARG A 14 23.45 -3.26 -0.50
CA ARG A 14 22.62 -2.05 -0.71
C ARG A 14 22.59 -1.64 -2.19
N ARG A 15 23.75 -1.59 -2.86
CA ARG A 15 23.85 -1.24 -4.29
C ARG A 15 23.08 -2.24 -5.16
N GLN A 16 23.20 -3.52 -4.91
CA GLN A 16 22.47 -4.57 -5.63
C GLN A 16 20.97 -4.47 -5.41
N THR A 17 20.51 -4.29 -4.16
CA THR A 17 19.08 -4.13 -3.84
C THR A 17 18.49 -2.91 -4.55
N LEU A 18 19.19 -1.77 -4.52
CA LEU A 18 18.74 -0.54 -5.19
C LEU A 18 18.75 -0.67 -6.71
N ALA A 19 19.72 -1.38 -7.27
CA ALA A 19 19.77 -1.63 -8.72
C ALA A 19 18.57 -2.47 -9.17
N VAL A 20 18.26 -3.56 -8.44
CA VAL A 20 17.06 -4.37 -8.69
C VAL A 20 15.80 -3.54 -8.51
N ALA A 21 15.68 -2.78 -7.41
CA ALA A 21 14.53 -1.94 -7.16
C ALA A 21 14.28 -0.91 -8.27
N ARG A 22 15.32 -0.25 -8.78
CA ARG A 22 15.20 0.71 -9.90
C ARG A 22 14.75 0.05 -11.20
N LEU A 23 15.27 -1.14 -11.50
CA LEU A 23 14.89 -1.89 -12.70
C LEU A 23 13.43 -2.32 -12.61
N GLU A 24 13.03 -2.89 -11.49
CA GLU A 24 11.67 -3.38 -11.26
C GLU A 24 10.66 -2.23 -11.17
N LEU A 25 11.04 -1.09 -10.59
CA LEU A 25 10.21 0.11 -10.54
C LEU A 25 9.83 0.60 -11.95
N ARG A 26 10.79 0.58 -12.88
CA ARG A 26 10.52 0.94 -14.29
C ARG A 26 9.52 -0.01 -14.95
N LYS A 27 9.55 -1.31 -14.59
CA LYS A 27 8.57 -2.29 -15.09
C LYS A 27 7.16 -2.01 -14.55
N CYS A 28 7.03 -1.57 -13.28
CA CYS A 28 5.73 -1.20 -12.70
C CYS A 28 5.02 -0.11 -13.50
N PHE A 29 5.76 0.88 -14.02
CA PHE A 29 5.19 2.02 -14.74
C PHE A 29 5.04 1.82 -16.26
N ARG A 30 5.38 0.65 -16.80
CA ARG A 30 5.38 0.41 -18.26
C ARG A 30 4.23 -0.46 -18.79
N GLY A 31 3.37 -1.02 -17.94
CA GLY A 31 2.36 -2.00 -18.33
C GLY A 31 0.96 -1.40 -18.55
N ARG A 32 0.15 -2.01 -19.44
CA ARG A 32 -1.29 -1.68 -19.61
C ARG A 32 -2.10 -1.81 -18.31
N ARG A 33 -1.65 -2.64 -17.38
CA ARG A 33 -2.28 -2.84 -16.06
C ARG A 33 -2.21 -1.58 -15.19
N LEU A 34 -1.20 -0.74 -15.40
CA LEU A 34 -1.08 0.55 -14.70
C LEU A 34 -2.31 1.43 -14.95
N ILE A 35 -2.88 1.38 -16.15
CA ILE A 35 -4.06 2.17 -16.50
C ILE A 35 -5.23 1.81 -15.57
N GLY A 36 -5.53 0.50 -15.43
CA GLY A 36 -6.61 0.03 -14.56
C GLY A 36 -6.37 0.38 -13.07
N ILE A 37 -5.15 0.22 -12.59
CA ILE A 37 -4.77 0.57 -11.21
C ILE A 37 -4.89 2.08 -10.97
N THR A 38 -4.44 2.90 -11.91
CA THR A 38 -4.52 4.36 -11.83
C THR A 38 -5.98 4.82 -11.88
N LEU A 39 -6.79 4.25 -12.77
CA LEU A 39 -8.22 4.55 -12.86
C LEU A 39 -8.95 4.18 -11.56
N LEU A 40 -8.65 3.02 -10.96
CA LEU A 40 -9.22 2.64 -9.67
C LEU A 40 -8.90 3.67 -8.59
N ASN A 41 -7.65 4.10 -8.48
CA ASN A 41 -7.25 5.06 -7.46
C ASN A 41 -7.74 6.50 -7.74
N LEU A 42 -7.91 6.88 -9.00
CA LEU A 42 -8.46 8.18 -9.38
C LEU A 42 -9.99 8.23 -9.32
N ALA A 43 -10.68 7.09 -9.20
CA ALA A 43 -12.14 7.07 -9.12
C ALA A 43 -12.71 8.02 -8.07
N PRO A 44 -12.26 8.03 -6.79
CA PRO A 44 -12.75 8.99 -5.81
C PRO A 44 -12.39 10.45 -6.15
N VAL A 45 -11.25 10.70 -6.80
CA VAL A 45 -10.89 12.05 -7.26
C VAL A 45 -11.90 12.54 -8.29
N VAL A 46 -12.25 11.68 -9.26
CA VAL A 46 -13.24 12.00 -10.29
C VAL A 46 -14.62 12.21 -9.68
N VAL A 47 -15.06 11.32 -8.79
CA VAL A 47 -16.36 11.46 -8.12
C VAL A 47 -16.43 12.76 -7.34
N LEU A 48 -15.39 13.11 -6.57
CA LEU A 48 -15.34 14.37 -5.83
C LEU A 48 -15.25 15.59 -6.76
N ALA A 49 -14.53 15.50 -7.88
CA ALA A 49 -14.48 16.58 -8.85
C ALA A 49 -15.84 16.83 -9.53
N LEU A 50 -16.61 15.76 -9.78
CA LEU A 50 -17.97 15.89 -10.33
C LEU A 50 -18.91 16.64 -9.40
N THR A 51 -18.73 16.60 -8.07
CA THR A 51 -19.55 17.40 -7.14
C THR A 51 -19.34 18.91 -7.34
N HIS A 52 -18.17 19.34 -7.83
CA HIS A 52 -17.93 20.76 -8.18
C HIS A 52 -18.57 21.16 -9.50
N VAL A 53 -18.71 20.20 -10.45
CA VAL A 53 -19.36 20.46 -11.75
C VAL A 53 -20.89 20.45 -11.61
N PHE A 54 -21.41 19.57 -10.76
CA PHE A 54 -22.82 19.41 -10.46
C PHE A 54 -23.07 19.68 -8.96
N PRO A 55 -23.01 20.97 -8.54
CA PRO A 55 -23.10 21.29 -7.13
C PRO A 55 -24.49 20.99 -6.59
N GLU A 56 -24.58 20.04 -5.67
CA GLU A 56 -25.79 19.84 -4.89
C GLU A 56 -25.90 20.95 -3.85
N ARG A 57 -27.08 21.59 -3.75
CA ARG A 57 -27.32 22.70 -2.82
C ARG A 57 -27.02 22.31 -1.37
N GLU A 58 -27.34 21.08 -0.99
CA GLU A 58 -27.08 20.58 0.35
C GLU A 58 -25.56 20.50 0.65
N LEU A 59 -24.75 20.01 -0.28
CA LEU A 59 -23.31 19.93 -0.08
C LEU A 59 -22.68 21.30 0.09
N ALA A 60 -23.13 22.30 -0.68
CA ALA A 60 -22.67 23.67 -0.56
C ALA A 60 -23.05 24.33 0.79
N LEU A 61 -24.25 24.04 1.30
CA LEU A 61 -24.73 24.55 2.59
C LEU A 61 -24.03 23.90 3.80
N TYR A 62 -23.63 22.63 3.67
CA TYR A 62 -22.99 21.87 4.74
C TYR A 62 -21.47 21.75 4.59
N ALA A 63 -20.84 22.47 3.66
CA ALA A 63 -19.39 22.46 3.40
C ALA A 63 -18.59 23.14 4.54
N THR A 64 -18.67 22.60 5.73
CA THR A 64 -17.83 23.01 6.87
C THR A 64 -16.59 22.11 6.96
N ALA A 65 -15.51 22.63 7.54
CA ALA A 65 -14.27 21.86 7.70
C ALA A 65 -14.51 20.53 8.44
N THR A 66 -15.38 20.51 9.43
CA THR A 66 -15.72 19.30 10.19
C THR A 66 -16.48 18.28 9.35
N ASN A 67 -17.51 18.70 8.61
CA ASN A 67 -18.30 17.81 7.76
C ASN A 67 -17.48 17.23 6.62
N LEU A 68 -16.64 18.06 5.97
CA LEU A 68 -15.72 17.60 4.91
C LEU A 68 -14.67 16.63 5.47
N SER A 69 -14.16 16.86 6.69
CA SER A 69 -13.25 15.93 7.34
C SER A 69 -13.90 14.57 7.63
N GLN A 70 -15.15 14.55 8.08
CA GLN A 70 -15.91 13.31 8.29
C GLN A 70 -16.19 12.59 6.96
N MET A 71 -16.64 13.34 5.95
CA MET A 71 -16.90 12.79 4.61
C MET A 71 -15.62 12.17 4.01
N TYR A 72 -14.47 12.87 4.12
CA TYR A 72 -13.20 12.34 3.66
C TYR A 72 -12.79 11.09 4.43
N ALA A 73 -12.95 11.06 5.74
CA ALA A 73 -12.62 9.92 6.58
C ALA A 73 -13.42 8.66 6.18
N VAL A 74 -14.73 8.81 5.92
CA VAL A 74 -15.59 7.72 5.45
C VAL A 74 -15.12 7.22 4.08
N MET A 75 -14.92 8.13 3.12
CA MET A 75 -14.46 7.80 1.78
C MET A 75 -13.08 7.11 1.81
N PHE A 76 -12.14 7.64 2.60
CA PHE A 76 -10.82 7.07 2.74
C PHE A 76 -10.87 5.66 3.35
N ALA A 77 -11.60 5.46 4.45
CA ALA A 77 -11.69 4.18 5.14
C ALA A 77 -12.40 3.11 4.30
N THR A 78 -13.45 3.48 3.58
CA THR A 78 -14.26 2.52 2.81
C THR A 78 -13.66 2.20 1.45
N PHE A 79 -13.09 3.18 0.76
CA PHE A 79 -12.59 3.00 -0.59
C PHE A 79 -11.06 2.91 -0.64
N MET A 80 -10.33 3.98 -0.20
CA MET A 80 -8.88 4.02 -0.35
C MET A 80 -8.19 2.93 0.46
N LEU A 81 -8.58 2.76 1.72
CA LEU A 81 -7.94 1.82 2.63
C LEU A 81 -8.23 0.37 2.24
N ARG A 82 -9.50 0.06 1.94
CA ARG A 82 -9.94 -1.32 1.67
C ARG A 82 -9.75 -1.76 0.22
N ALA A 83 -9.94 -0.87 -0.76
CA ALA A 83 -9.84 -1.22 -2.16
C ALA A 83 -8.60 -0.62 -2.83
N GLY A 84 -8.39 0.70 -2.76
CA GLY A 84 -7.33 1.40 -3.47
C GLY A 84 -5.95 0.85 -3.13
N ILE A 85 -5.56 0.88 -1.86
CA ILE A 85 -4.25 0.42 -1.39
C ILE A 85 -4.10 -1.09 -1.59
N PHE A 86 -5.12 -1.87 -1.19
CA PHE A 86 -5.11 -3.33 -1.29
C PHE A 86 -4.88 -3.81 -2.72
N PHE A 87 -5.75 -3.43 -3.67
CA PHE A 87 -5.65 -3.91 -5.05
C PHE A 87 -4.44 -3.35 -5.78
N THR A 88 -4.00 -2.13 -5.47
CA THR A 88 -2.78 -1.57 -6.04
C THR A 88 -1.55 -2.35 -5.60
N ALA A 89 -1.38 -2.58 -4.30
CA ALA A 89 -0.28 -3.36 -3.77
C ALA A 89 -0.31 -4.82 -4.28
N ALA A 90 -1.50 -5.44 -4.31
CA ALA A 90 -1.68 -6.79 -4.85
C ALA A 90 -1.24 -6.88 -6.31
N ALA A 91 -1.78 -6.01 -7.18
CA ALA A 91 -1.54 -6.06 -8.61
C ALA A 91 -0.06 -5.84 -8.96
N LEU A 92 0.60 -4.86 -8.32
CA LEU A 92 1.99 -4.55 -8.58
C LEU A 92 2.92 -5.62 -8.01
N THR A 93 2.69 -6.08 -6.78
CA THR A 93 3.56 -7.06 -6.13
C THR A 93 3.46 -8.42 -6.79
N ILE A 94 2.24 -8.92 -7.02
CA ILE A 94 2.03 -10.21 -7.68
C ILE A 94 2.65 -10.21 -9.07
N GLN A 95 2.52 -9.12 -9.82
CA GLN A 95 3.13 -9.00 -11.15
C GLN A 95 4.65 -9.16 -11.08
N LEU A 96 5.34 -8.47 -10.15
CA LEU A 96 6.80 -8.51 -10.04
C LEU A 96 7.35 -9.87 -9.61
N PHE A 97 6.60 -10.60 -8.80
CA PHE A 97 7.06 -11.91 -8.31
C PHE A 97 6.71 -13.05 -9.28
N ARG A 98 5.64 -12.92 -10.06
CA ARG A 98 5.13 -13.99 -10.90
C ARG A 98 5.50 -13.88 -12.38
N SER A 99 5.73 -12.69 -12.92
CA SER A 99 6.09 -12.52 -14.33
C SER A 99 7.29 -13.40 -14.73
N GLU A 100 8.28 -13.49 -13.88
CA GLU A 100 9.49 -14.28 -14.14
C GLU A 100 9.27 -15.79 -14.06
N ALA A 101 8.35 -16.24 -13.19
CA ALA A 101 7.97 -17.64 -13.15
C ALA A 101 7.23 -18.07 -14.42
N LEU A 102 6.39 -17.18 -14.98
CA LEU A 102 5.64 -17.42 -16.22
C LEU A 102 6.52 -17.26 -17.48
N GLU A 103 7.43 -16.31 -17.48
CA GLU A 103 8.31 -16.03 -18.62
C GLU A 103 9.53 -16.96 -18.68
N LYS A 104 9.65 -17.92 -17.73
CA LYS A 104 10.80 -18.85 -17.61
C LYS A 104 12.16 -18.12 -17.53
N THR A 105 12.17 -16.84 -17.13
CA THR A 105 13.36 -15.99 -17.05
C THR A 105 14.08 -16.08 -15.70
N LEU A 106 13.54 -16.85 -14.77
CA LEU A 106 14.11 -17.07 -13.43
C LEU A 106 15.57 -17.58 -13.47
N HIS A 107 15.96 -18.32 -14.52
CA HIS A 107 17.32 -18.82 -14.65
C HIS A 107 18.35 -17.69 -14.83
N TYR A 108 18.00 -16.56 -15.47
CA TYR A 108 18.93 -15.42 -15.60
C TYR A 108 19.22 -14.75 -14.26
N TYR A 109 18.25 -14.69 -13.35
CA TYR A 109 18.47 -14.18 -12.00
C TYR A 109 19.30 -15.14 -11.13
N LEU A 110 19.29 -16.44 -11.46
CA LEU A 110 20.05 -17.45 -10.73
C LEU A 110 21.50 -17.56 -11.22
N LEU A 111 21.74 -17.19 -12.48
CA LEU A 111 23.09 -17.05 -13.02
C LEU A 111 23.78 -15.76 -12.56
N ALA A 112 22.98 -14.75 -12.12
CA ALA A 112 23.54 -13.54 -11.53
C ALA A 112 24.11 -13.84 -10.13
N PRO A 113 25.30 -13.32 -9.77
CA PRO A 113 25.93 -13.53 -8.47
C PRO A 113 25.23 -12.76 -7.32
N ALA A 114 23.91 -12.63 -7.38
CA ALA A 114 23.09 -11.93 -6.40
C ALA A 114 22.37 -12.94 -5.48
N ARG A 115 22.43 -12.70 -4.17
CA ARG A 115 21.69 -13.52 -3.20
C ARG A 115 20.19 -13.38 -3.44
N ARG A 116 19.43 -14.48 -3.43
CA ARG A 116 17.96 -14.49 -3.64
C ARG A 116 17.21 -13.51 -2.74
N GLY A 117 17.65 -13.32 -1.48
CA GLY A 117 17.08 -12.34 -0.58
C GLY A 117 17.21 -10.88 -1.04
N ILE A 118 18.29 -10.55 -1.76
CA ILE A 118 18.50 -9.20 -2.34
C ILE A 118 17.48 -8.94 -3.44
N VAL A 119 17.20 -9.95 -4.28
CA VAL A 119 16.19 -9.85 -5.34
C VAL A 119 14.80 -9.65 -4.75
N VAL A 120 14.43 -10.43 -3.72
CA VAL A 120 13.14 -10.28 -3.01
C VAL A 120 13.00 -8.89 -2.39
N ALA A 121 14.04 -8.41 -1.70
CA ALA A 121 14.05 -7.07 -1.11
C ALA A 121 13.94 -5.97 -2.17
N GLY A 122 14.65 -6.09 -3.30
CA GLY A 122 14.59 -5.13 -4.40
C GLY A 122 13.21 -5.07 -5.05
N LYS A 123 12.58 -6.23 -5.30
CA LYS A 123 11.20 -6.31 -5.84
C LYS A 123 10.17 -5.76 -4.87
N PHE A 124 10.29 -6.09 -3.59
CA PHE A 124 9.44 -5.54 -2.54
C PHE A 124 9.52 -4.01 -2.51
N LEU A 125 10.72 -3.43 -2.49
CA LEU A 125 10.90 -1.98 -2.49
C LEU A 125 10.31 -1.32 -3.74
N ALA A 126 10.45 -1.96 -4.91
CA ALA A 126 9.86 -1.46 -6.14
C ALA A 126 8.32 -1.47 -6.09
N ALA A 127 7.73 -2.59 -5.66
CA ALA A 127 6.28 -2.73 -5.54
C ALA A 127 5.70 -1.75 -4.51
N ALA A 128 6.29 -1.70 -3.31
CA ALA A 128 5.86 -0.81 -2.24
C ALA A 128 6.01 0.67 -2.63
N GLY A 129 7.13 1.04 -3.26
CA GLY A 129 7.38 2.41 -3.73
C GLY A 129 6.45 2.83 -4.85
N ALA A 130 6.18 1.95 -5.84
CA ALA A 130 5.25 2.24 -6.91
C ALA A 130 3.80 2.37 -6.41
N SER A 131 3.36 1.44 -5.55
CA SER A 131 2.01 1.51 -4.97
C SER A 131 1.85 2.74 -4.08
N ALA A 132 2.84 3.07 -3.25
CA ALA A 132 2.82 4.28 -2.44
C ALA A 132 2.75 5.54 -3.30
N ALA A 133 3.53 5.63 -4.38
CA ALA A 133 3.48 6.78 -5.28
C ALA A 133 2.09 6.97 -5.91
N ILE A 134 1.46 5.91 -6.41
CA ILE A 134 0.14 5.97 -7.03
C ILE A 134 -0.93 6.32 -6.00
N CYS A 135 -0.98 5.59 -4.87
CA CYS A 135 -2.00 5.78 -3.85
C CYS A 135 -1.87 7.12 -3.13
N CYS A 136 -0.65 7.54 -2.76
CA CYS A 136 -0.45 8.85 -2.12
C CYS A 136 -0.80 10.01 -3.06
N THR A 137 -0.53 9.89 -4.36
CA THR A 137 -0.96 10.89 -5.34
C THR A 137 -2.49 10.99 -5.40
N ALA A 138 -3.19 9.85 -5.43
CA ALA A 138 -4.65 9.83 -5.44
C ALA A 138 -5.25 10.38 -4.14
N VAL A 139 -4.67 10.06 -2.98
CA VAL A 139 -5.04 10.59 -1.67
C VAL A 139 -4.84 12.10 -1.61
N LEU A 140 -3.70 12.59 -2.08
CA LEU A 140 -3.42 14.02 -2.14
C LEU A 140 -4.44 14.76 -3.02
N LEU A 141 -4.66 14.25 -4.23
CA LEU A 141 -5.60 14.86 -5.17
C LEU A 141 -7.04 14.85 -4.64
N SER A 142 -7.52 13.71 -4.13
CA SER A 142 -8.88 13.58 -3.58
C SER A 142 -9.09 14.50 -2.37
N TYR A 143 -8.07 14.63 -1.52
CA TYR A 143 -8.10 15.53 -0.38
C TYR A 143 -8.21 16.99 -0.83
N LEU A 144 -7.33 17.43 -1.73
CA LEU A 144 -7.35 18.81 -2.24
C LEU A 144 -8.65 19.14 -2.96
N VAL A 145 -9.17 18.23 -3.78
CA VAL A 145 -10.44 18.42 -4.50
C VAL A 145 -11.59 18.56 -3.51
N LEU A 146 -11.71 17.70 -2.50
CA LEU A 146 -12.80 17.80 -1.54
C LEU A 146 -12.73 19.09 -0.73
N PHE A 147 -11.56 19.45 -0.20
CA PHE A 147 -11.41 20.64 0.64
C PHE A 147 -11.43 21.97 -0.15
N ALA A 148 -11.39 21.91 -1.50
CA ALA A 148 -11.62 23.09 -2.35
C ALA A 148 -13.02 23.71 -2.13
N TRP A 149 -14.01 22.97 -1.60
CA TRP A 149 -15.30 23.48 -1.17
C TRP A 149 -15.23 24.55 -0.08
N LEU A 150 -14.14 24.64 0.68
CA LEU A 150 -13.93 25.69 1.68
C LEU A 150 -13.64 27.06 1.06
N GLY A 151 -13.35 27.13 -0.25
CA GLY A 151 -12.99 28.38 -0.95
C GLY A 151 -11.83 29.10 -0.23
N ASP A 152 -12.03 30.38 0.09
CA ASP A 152 -11.02 31.22 0.75
C ASP A 152 -10.62 30.72 2.16
N ALA A 153 -11.46 29.93 2.83
CA ALA A 153 -11.16 29.35 4.13
C ALA A 153 -10.21 28.14 4.04
N MET A 154 -9.98 27.57 2.87
CA MET A 154 -9.08 26.42 2.68
C MET A 154 -7.66 26.71 3.17
N GLY A 155 -7.12 27.88 2.84
CA GLY A 155 -5.77 28.28 3.27
C GLY A 155 -5.61 28.30 4.78
N ARG A 156 -6.58 28.91 5.49
CA ARG A 156 -6.60 28.94 6.96
C ARG A 156 -6.74 27.54 7.56
N PHE A 157 -7.65 26.73 7.01
CA PHE A 157 -7.82 25.34 7.46
C PHE A 157 -6.55 24.50 7.30
N MET A 158 -5.83 24.67 6.19
CA MET A 158 -4.60 23.93 5.91
C MET A 158 -3.41 24.39 6.75
N LEU A 159 -3.20 25.70 6.88
CA LEU A 159 -1.98 26.26 7.47
C LEU A 159 -2.11 26.57 8.97
N GLU A 160 -3.27 27.09 9.39
CA GLU A 160 -3.53 27.49 10.78
C GLU A 160 -4.37 26.44 11.51
N GLY A 161 -5.10 25.59 10.78
CA GLY A 161 -5.95 24.52 11.30
C GLY A 161 -5.30 23.13 11.21
N PRO A 162 -6.08 22.08 11.46
CA PRO A 162 -5.59 20.71 11.47
C PRO A 162 -5.42 20.10 10.06
N GLY A 163 -5.74 20.82 8.98
CA GLY A 163 -5.85 20.28 7.62
C GLY A 163 -4.57 19.60 7.12
N LEU A 164 -3.41 20.26 7.29
CA LEU A 164 -2.12 19.68 6.90
C LEU A 164 -1.79 18.43 7.75
N GLY A 165 -2.07 18.48 9.05
CA GLY A 165 -1.86 17.32 9.94
C GLY A 165 -2.71 16.12 9.53
N HIS A 166 -3.98 16.36 9.17
CA HIS A 166 -4.86 15.31 8.66
C HIS A 166 -4.35 14.73 7.34
N LEU A 167 -3.94 15.57 6.39
CA LEU A 167 -3.37 15.12 5.12
C LEU A 167 -2.12 14.25 5.33
N LEU A 168 -1.19 14.69 6.16
CA LEU A 168 0.02 13.92 6.49
C LEU A 168 -0.32 12.59 7.17
N GLY A 169 -1.34 12.55 8.03
CA GLY A 169 -1.84 11.33 8.64
C GLY A 169 -2.36 10.34 7.60
N TYR A 170 -3.19 10.80 6.64
CA TYR A 170 -3.71 9.95 5.55
C TYR A 170 -2.59 9.48 4.62
N LEU A 171 -1.64 10.33 4.26
CA LEU A 171 -0.48 9.95 3.44
C LEU A 171 0.41 8.93 4.17
N GLY A 172 0.65 9.12 5.46
CA GLY A 172 1.40 8.19 6.29
C GLY A 172 0.74 6.82 6.40
N ALA A 173 -0.57 6.78 6.68
CA ALA A 173 -1.34 5.55 6.70
C ALA A 173 -1.32 4.84 5.33
N THR A 174 -1.44 5.59 4.23
CA THR A 174 -1.37 5.06 2.86
C THR A 174 0.00 4.44 2.57
N ALA A 175 1.09 5.14 2.89
CA ALA A 175 2.45 4.65 2.66
C ALA A 175 2.73 3.38 3.47
N LEU A 176 2.34 3.35 4.75
CA LEU A 176 2.45 2.17 5.61
C LEU A 176 1.59 1.00 5.12
N GLY A 177 0.38 1.28 4.64
CA GLY A 177 -0.50 0.28 4.04
C GLY A 177 0.12 -0.37 2.80
N CYS A 178 0.70 0.44 1.91
CA CYS A 178 1.41 -0.05 0.73
C CYS A 178 2.61 -0.93 1.11
N LEU A 179 3.36 -0.58 2.17
CA LEU A 179 4.45 -1.41 2.69
C LEU A 179 3.94 -2.76 3.20
N GLY A 180 2.91 -2.76 4.03
CA GLY A 180 2.38 -3.98 4.61
C GLY A 180 1.77 -4.93 3.60
N TYR A 181 0.88 -4.44 2.75
CA TYR A 181 0.27 -5.28 1.72
C TYR A 181 1.30 -5.76 0.70
N ALA A 182 2.29 -4.94 0.31
CA ALA A 182 3.36 -5.41 -0.56
C ALA A 182 4.17 -6.56 0.08
N ALA A 183 4.44 -6.53 1.39
CA ALA A 183 5.11 -7.63 2.07
C ALA A 183 4.26 -8.92 2.07
N VAL A 184 2.97 -8.82 2.38
CA VAL A 184 2.04 -9.97 2.39
C VAL A 184 1.92 -10.57 0.98
N PHE A 185 1.72 -9.73 -0.05
CA PHE A 185 1.62 -10.21 -1.42
C PHE A 185 2.95 -10.72 -2.00
N ALA A 186 4.10 -10.23 -1.50
CA ALA A 186 5.39 -10.82 -1.83
C ALA A 186 5.50 -12.25 -1.28
N LEU A 187 5.10 -12.48 -0.04
CA LEU A 187 5.05 -13.81 0.55
C LEU A 187 4.07 -14.72 -0.20
N PHE A 188 2.86 -14.24 -0.49
CA PHE A 188 1.84 -15.00 -1.20
C PHE A 188 2.25 -15.34 -2.63
N GLY A 189 2.93 -14.43 -3.35
CA GLY A 189 3.48 -14.67 -4.67
C GLY A 189 4.53 -15.80 -4.71
N LEU A 190 5.20 -16.05 -3.55
CA LEU A 190 6.17 -17.13 -3.38
C LEU A 190 5.55 -18.44 -2.88
N LEU A 191 4.36 -18.38 -2.24
CA LEU A 191 3.71 -19.56 -1.66
C LEU A 191 2.72 -20.21 -2.62
N TRP A 192 1.90 -19.43 -3.32
CA TRP A 192 0.78 -19.96 -4.11
C TRP A 192 0.96 -19.81 -5.60
N ARG A 193 0.57 -20.88 -6.34
CA ARG A 193 0.55 -20.86 -7.81
C ARG A 193 -0.54 -19.93 -8.37
N ASN A 194 -1.65 -19.73 -7.65
CA ASN A 194 -2.75 -18.88 -8.10
C ASN A 194 -2.89 -17.62 -7.22
N PRO A 195 -2.47 -16.43 -7.70
CA PRO A 195 -2.49 -15.18 -6.94
C PRO A 195 -3.90 -14.64 -6.70
N ILE A 196 -4.88 -15.02 -7.52
CA ILE A 196 -6.27 -14.58 -7.36
C ILE A 196 -6.86 -15.18 -6.09
N VAL A 197 -6.60 -16.47 -5.85
CA VAL A 197 -7.09 -17.16 -4.66
C VAL A 197 -6.47 -16.55 -3.40
N SER A 198 -5.17 -16.29 -3.40
CA SER A 198 -4.52 -15.68 -2.25
C SER A 198 -5.00 -14.26 -1.97
N GLY A 199 -5.24 -13.49 -3.04
CA GLY A 199 -5.83 -12.15 -2.92
C GLY A 199 -7.25 -12.19 -2.37
N ALA A 200 -8.10 -13.09 -2.86
CA ALA A 200 -9.47 -13.24 -2.39
C ALA A 200 -9.55 -13.68 -0.92
N LEU A 201 -8.69 -14.62 -0.50
CA LEU A 201 -8.60 -15.06 0.89
C LEU A 201 -8.18 -13.93 1.83
N LEU A 202 -7.18 -13.13 1.43
CA LEU A 202 -6.74 -12.00 2.24
C LEU A 202 -7.81 -10.91 2.30
N PHE A 203 -8.47 -10.62 1.17
CA PHE A 203 -9.57 -9.64 1.14
C PHE A 203 -10.74 -10.08 2.03
N GLY A 204 -11.10 -11.36 2.00
CA GLY A 204 -12.10 -11.95 2.91
C GLY A 204 -11.67 -11.83 4.37
N TRP A 205 -10.41 -12.15 4.70
CA TRP A 205 -9.85 -12.01 6.05
C TRP A 205 -9.95 -10.57 6.56
N GLU A 206 -9.53 -9.59 5.77
CA GLU A 206 -9.62 -8.17 6.12
C GLU A 206 -11.08 -7.69 6.24
N SER A 207 -12.00 -8.27 5.46
CA SER A 207 -13.42 -7.91 5.50
C SER A 207 -14.13 -8.37 6.77
N ILE A 208 -13.70 -9.48 7.38
CA ILE A 208 -14.27 -10.02 8.62
C ILE A 208 -13.54 -9.56 9.89
N LEU A 209 -12.62 -8.60 9.78
CA LEU A 209 -11.77 -8.13 10.87
C LEU A 209 -12.57 -7.72 12.12
N PHE A 210 -13.75 -7.14 11.95
CA PHE A 210 -14.61 -6.72 13.05
C PHE A 210 -15.12 -7.88 13.93
N LEU A 211 -15.22 -9.11 13.37
CA LEU A 211 -15.64 -10.33 14.08
C LEU A 211 -14.48 -11.02 14.78
N LEU A 212 -13.22 -10.67 14.48
CA LEU A 212 -12.07 -11.39 14.99
C LEU A 212 -11.73 -11.01 16.43
N PRO A 213 -11.29 -11.99 17.25
CA PRO A 213 -10.78 -11.71 18.58
C PRO A 213 -9.49 -10.86 18.53
N PRO A 214 -9.16 -10.10 19.61
CA PRO A 214 -8.06 -9.14 19.62
C PRO A 214 -6.70 -9.71 19.16
N GLY A 215 -6.38 -10.96 19.54
CA GLY A 215 -5.14 -11.62 19.14
C GLY A 215 -5.01 -11.86 17.63
N LEU A 216 -6.11 -12.18 16.94
CA LEU A 216 -6.10 -12.39 15.49
C LEU A 216 -6.08 -11.08 14.70
N LYS A 217 -6.55 -9.98 15.27
CA LYS A 217 -6.48 -8.65 14.65
C LYS A 217 -5.03 -8.20 14.41
N LEU A 218 -4.08 -8.66 15.21
CA LEU A 218 -2.65 -8.35 15.04
C LEU A 218 -2.04 -8.88 13.74
N VAL A 219 -2.71 -9.82 13.07
CA VAL A 219 -2.28 -10.38 11.77
C VAL A 219 -2.90 -9.62 10.58
N SER A 220 -3.65 -8.54 10.84
CA SER A 220 -4.30 -7.73 9.82
C SER A 220 -3.57 -6.41 9.60
N VAL A 221 -3.36 -6.06 8.33
CA VAL A 221 -2.81 -4.76 7.93
C VAL A 221 -3.81 -3.65 8.24
N LEU A 222 -5.09 -3.89 7.95
CA LEU A 222 -6.17 -2.93 8.15
C LEU A 222 -6.30 -2.49 9.62
N PHE A 223 -6.10 -3.42 10.57
CA PHE A 223 -6.15 -3.14 12.00
C PHE A 223 -5.18 -2.02 12.43
N TYR A 224 -3.95 -2.07 11.96
CA TYR A 224 -2.96 -1.03 12.26
C TYR A 224 -3.25 0.29 11.55
N LEU A 225 -3.78 0.22 10.33
CA LEU A 225 -4.05 1.42 9.53
C LEU A 225 -5.27 2.20 10.02
N GLU A 226 -6.34 1.51 10.44
CA GLU A 226 -7.52 2.16 11.01
C GLU A 226 -7.19 2.96 12.29
N ALA A 227 -6.19 2.50 13.05
CA ALA A 227 -5.72 3.22 14.23
C ALA A 227 -4.97 4.53 13.92
N LEU A 228 -4.44 4.66 12.70
CA LEU A 228 -3.65 5.83 12.27
C LEU A 228 -4.51 6.91 11.60
N LEU A 229 -5.81 6.68 11.40
CA LEU A 229 -6.69 7.65 10.77
C LEU A 229 -6.86 8.89 11.66
N PRO A 230 -6.62 10.12 11.12
CA PRO A 230 -6.81 11.37 11.86
C PRO A 230 -8.24 11.57 12.34
N TYR A 231 -9.19 11.20 11.47
CA TYR A 231 -10.62 11.16 11.76
C TYR A 231 -11.09 9.71 11.65
N ARG A 232 -11.71 9.19 12.69
CA ARG A 232 -12.26 7.83 12.69
C ARG A 232 -13.72 7.88 12.28
N PRO A 233 -14.10 7.30 11.14
CA PRO A 233 -15.51 7.19 10.80
C PRO A 233 -16.14 6.18 11.76
N GLN A 234 -17.12 6.61 12.50
CA GLN A 234 -18.00 5.72 13.28
C GLN A 234 -18.97 5.07 12.30
N VAL A 235 -18.51 4.05 11.59
CA VAL A 235 -19.33 3.34 10.59
C VAL A 235 -19.78 2.01 11.18
N GLY A 236 -21.05 1.92 11.48
CA GLY A 236 -21.73 0.70 11.90
C GLY A 236 -21.77 0.45 13.42
N PRO A 237 -22.70 -0.42 13.86
CA PRO A 237 -22.96 -0.68 15.29
C PRO A 237 -21.83 -1.41 16.01
N LEU A 238 -20.84 -1.95 15.28
CA LEU A 238 -19.70 -2.69 15.81
C LEU A 238 -18.41 -1.85 15.93
N ALA A 239 -18.44 -0.60 15.49
CA ALA A 239 -17.30 0.33 15.65
C ALA A 239 -16.97 0.64 17.13
N ILE A 240 -17.92 0.34 18.03
CA ILE A 240 -17.83 0.60 19.47
C ILE A 240 -17.01 -0.46 20.22
N LEU A 241 -16.76 -1.63 19.63
CA LEU A 241 -16.26 -2.81 20.34
C LEU A 241 -14.74 -2.97 20.43
N ALA A 242 -13.95 -2.12 19.82
CA ALA A 242 -12.49 -2.22 19.90
C ALA A 242 -11.84 -0.85 20.01
N GLU A 243 -11.27 -0.54 21.16
CA GLU A 243 -10.35 0.59 21.28
C GLU A 243 -9.13 0.32 20.40
N PRO A 244 -8.87 1.16 19.38
CA PRO A 244 -7.70 0.98 18.55
C PRO A 244 -6.44 1.32 19.35
N PRO A 245 -5.33 0.62 19.06
CA PRO A 245 -4.07 0.87 19.75
C PRO A 245 -3.57 2.31 19.51
N PRO A 246 -2.73 2.86 20.40
CA PRO A 246 -2.10 4.15 20.19
C PRO A 246 -1.37 4.21 18.84
N ALA A 247 -1.31 5.39 18.20
CA ALA A 247 -0.69 5.57 16.88
C ALA A 247 0.75 5.06 16.81
N VAL A 248 1.54 5.32 17.86
CA VAL A 248 2.95 4.84 17.93
C VAL A 248 3.02 3.32 17.93
N THR A 249 2.18 2.66 18.74
CA THR A 249 2.11 1.19 18.80
C THR A 249 1.66 0.61 17.45
N SER A 250 0.74 1.27 16.75
CA SER A 250 0.27 0.86 15.43
C SER A 250 1.36 0.98 14.36
N VAL A 251 2.13 2.06 14.35
CA VAL A 251 3.26 2.21 13.42
C VAL A 251 4.33 1.15 13.69
N LEU A 252 4.74 0.98 14.95
CA LEU A 252 5.75 -0.01 15.31
C LEU A 252 5.26 -1.44 15.03
N GLY A 253 4.01 -1.75 15.38
CA GLY A 253 3.39 -3.04 15.08
C GLY A 253 3.35 -3.33 13.60
N MET A 254 2.96 -2.35 12.78
CA MET A 254 2.93 -2.48 11.33
C MET A 254 4.32 -2.70 10.72
N LEU A 255 5.33 -1.96 11.20
CA LEU A 255 6.71 -2.16 10.75
C LEU A 255 7.26 -3.52 11.16
N ALA A 256 7.00 -3.96 12.40
CA ALA A 256 7.38 -5.29 12.88
C ALA A 256 6.69 -6.39 12.08
N PHE A 257 5.38 -6.27 11.84
CA PHE A 257 4.62 -7.19 10.99
C PHE A 257 5.22 -7.28 9.58
N THR A 258 5.46 -6.13 8.94
CA THR A 258 6.09 -6.05 7.61
C THR A 258 7.46 -6.73 7.59
N ALA A 259 8.30 -6.47 8.59
CA ALA A 259 9.64 -7.07 8.70
C ALA A 259 9.58 -8.60 8.87
N ILE A 260 8.67 -9.10 9.70
CA ILE A 260 8.47 -10.55 9.92
C ILE A 260 8.01 -11.21 8.62
N VAL A 261 6.99 -10.67 7.96
CA VAL A 261 6.45 -11.22 6.71
C VAL A 261 7.51 -11.21 5.60
N LEU A 262 8.31 -10.14 5.50
CA LEU A 262 9.39 -10.04 4.53
C LEU A 262 10.53 -11.02 4.85
N ALA A 263 10.86 -11.25 6.12
CA ALA A 263 11.82 -12.26 6.52
C ALA A 263 11.36 -13.68 6.14
N LEU A 264 10.08 -13.98 6.33
CA LEU A 264 9.46 -15.24 5.89
C LEU A 264 9.49 -15.40 4.37
N ALA A 265 9.20 -14.33 3.62
CA ALA A 265 9.31 -14.32 2.16
C ALA A 265 10.75 -14.59 1.70
N GLY A 266 11.74 -13.94 2.32
CA GLY A 266 13.15 -14.17 2.06
C GLY A 266 13.63 -15.59 2.41
N TRP A 267 13.15 -16.15 3.52
CA TRP A 267 13.42 -17.53 3.91
C TRP A 267 12.81 -18.53 2.92
N ARG A 268 11.56 -18.32 2.51
CA ARG A 268 10.87 -19.15 1.51
C ARG A 268 11.62 -19.13 0.17
N ALA A 269 12.01 -17.94 -0.30
CA ALA A 269 12.73 -17.77 -1.55
C ALA A 269 14.06 -18.54 -1.59
N ARG A 270 14.77 -18.69 -0.45
CA ARG A 270 16.01 -19.48 -0.36
C ARG A 270 15.77 -20.99 -0.55
N ARG A 271 14.59 -21.48 -0.13
CA ARG A 271 14.23 -22.91 -0.18
C ARG A 271 13.47 -23.32 -1.45
N MET A 272 13.20 -22.38 -2.36
CA MET A 272 12.55 -22.71 -3.63
C MET A 272 13.51 -23.48 -4.53
N GLU A 273 13.16 -24.72 -4.83
CA GLU A 273 13.75 -25.50 -5.91
C GLU A 273 13.02 -25.18 -7.22
N ILE A 274 13.77 -25.05 -8.31
CA ILE A 274 13.21 -24.79 -9.62
C ILE A 274 12.89 -26.13 -10.25
N SER A 275 11.66 -26.56 -10.06
CA SER A 275 11.12 -27.68 -10.81
C SER A 275 10.55 -27.14 -12.12
N TYR A 276 11.22 -27.39 -13.21
CA TYR A 276 10.63 -27.27 -14.55
C TYR A 276 9.79 -28.53 -14.78
N SER A 277 8.56 -28.58 -14.24
CA SER A 277 7.63 -29.60 -14.67
C SER A 277 7.18 -29.26 -16.09
N THR A 278 7.52 -30.09 -17.01
CA THR A 278 6.99 -30.18 -18.38
C THR A 278 5.55 -30.74 -18.30
N ASP A 279 4.58 -29.95 -17.85
CA ASP A 279 3.15 -30.23 -18.02
C ASP A 279 2.44 -28.95 -18.48
#